data_316b4fe107281f438822388250d5bd48
#
_entry.id   316b4fe107281f438822388250d5bd48
#
_cell.length_a   1.000
_cell.length_b   1.000
_cell.length_c   1.000
_cell.angle_alpha   90.00
_cell.angle_beta   90.00
_cell.angle_gamma   90.00
#
_symmetry.space_group_name_H-M   'P 1'
#
loop_
_entity.id
_entity.type
_entity.pdbx_description
1 polymer ?
#
loop_
_entity_poly.entity_id
_entity_poly.type
_entity_poly.pdbx_seq_one_letter_code
_entity_poly.pdbx_strand_id
1 'polypeptide(L)'
;MPKLRYMIFLLFAFQTAIAQEEFIVPSRQLTKFKFEQLTGGVILLRASFDSFKDTLNFIFDTGSGGISLDSTTAQEYGLKGEPSNKTIRGIAGIRNVSFLNNRKFHLPGLTIDSLNFHINDYSILYAVYGVRIDGIVGYSVLSRYIVKIDYDSSHIEFWSRGAIKYPRGGFLLRPQINTIPVQTLRVRDEATVNARFLYDMGAGLNMMLSTDFIKDSSLLDKKRKLYAKEAEGLGGKIDMHMTVIREVRIGPYRFRRVPIYVFDDTYNITSYPYLGGLIGNDILRRFNVILNYEKRDIYLVPNTHFGEAFDYSYSGLELYFIDGRILVGDVAKNSPAEACGLIEGDVVVAVNKNFSQNLQQYKAAIQTPNQRLKLIIQRNGELKEFDLKVKSIL
;
A
#
# COMPACT_ATOMS: atom_id res chain seq x y z
N MET A 1 -70.99 57.16 14.23
CA MET A 1 -69.64 56.68 14.57
C MET A 1 -69.27 55.56 13.60
N PRO A 2 -68.38 55.76 12.59
CA PRO A 2 -68.01 54.72 11.63
C PRO A 2 -66.86 53.91 12.18
N LYS A 3 -66.97 52.59 12.09
CA LYS A 3 -65.94 51.63 12.42
C LYS A 3 -64.89 51.57 11.30
N LEU A 4 -63.68 51.98 11.62
CA LEU A 4 -62.49 51.88 10.74
C LEU A 4 -62.01 50.39 10.63
N ARG A 5 -62.16 49.77 9.47
CA ARG A 5 -61.62 48.46 9.21
C ARG A 5 -60.19 48.62 8.73
N TYR A 6 -59.24 48.14 9.51
CA TYR A 6 -57.83 48.00 9.08
C TYR A 6 -57.73 46.77 8.18
N MET A 7 -57.42 47.01 6.92
CA MET A 7 -57.11 45.97 5.93
C MET A 7 -55.58 45.75 5.98
N ILE A 8 -55.15 44.65 6.59
CA ILE A 8 -53.75 44.27 6.64
C ILE A 8 -53.44 43.63 5.28
N PHE A 9 -52.63 44.28 4.44
CA PHE A 9 -52.00 43.69 3.26
C PHE A 9 -50.81 42.84 3.70
N LEU A 10 -50.93 41.51 3.62
CA LEU A 10 -49.85 40.56 3.71
C LEU A 10 -49.07 40.56 2.39
N LEU A 11 -47.93 41.27 2.39
CA LEU A 11 -46.95 41.17 1.30
C LEU A 11 -46.23 39.82 1.43
N PHE A 12 -46.65 38.83 0.62
CA PHE A 12 -45.84 37.62 0.41
C PHE A 12 -44.65 37.98 -0.48
N ALA A 13 -43.50 38.20 0.15
CA ALA A 13 -42.21 38.23 -0.54
C ALA A 13 -41.88 36.83 -1.00
N PHE A 14 -42.17 36.53 -2.29
CA PHE A 14 -41.58 35.35 -2.96
C PHE A 14 -40.09 35.58 -3.07
N GLN A 15 -39.33 35.02 -2.14
CA GLN A 15 -37.90 34.81 -2.32
C GLN A 15 -37.78 33.71 -3.39
N THR A 16 -37.56 34.10 -4.62
CA THR A 16 -37.05 33.17 -5.65
C THR A 16 -35.65 32.77 -5.21
N ALA A 17 -35.56 31.61 -4.56
CA ALA A 17 -34.27 30.93 -4.40
C ALA A 17 -33.80 30.60 -5.81
N ILE A 18 -32.91 31.42 -6.36
CA ILE A 18 -32.13 31.08 -7.53
C ILE A 18 -31.22 29.96 -7.04
N ALA A 19 -31.64 28.70 -7.25
CA ALA A 19 -30.73 27.58 -7.17
C ALA A 19 -29.70 27.84 -8.26
N GLN A 20 -28.50 28.31 -7.87
CA GLN A 20 -27.36 28.28 -8.75
C GLN A 20 -27.11 26.80 -9.03
N GLU A 21 -27.53 26.33 -10.19
CA GLU A 21 -27.05 25.05 -10.72
C GLU A 21 -25.55 25.21 -10.88
N GLU A 22 -24.81 24.66 -9.90
CA GLU A 22 -23.35 24.57 -10.00
C GLU A 22 -23.05 23.67 -11.21
N PHE A 23 -22.66 24.29 -12.32
CA PHE A 23 -22.34 23.56 -13.54
C PHE A 23 -21.04 22.80 -13.32
N ILE A 24 -21.16 21.56 -12.82
CA ILE A 24 -20.02 20.70 -12.57
C ILE A 24 -19.52 20.17 -13.91
N VAL A 25 -18.36 20.65 -14.33
CA VAL A 25 -17.71 20.20 -15.57
C VAL A 25 -17.49 18.69 -15.54
N PRO A 26 -17.88 17.94 -16.58
CA PRO A 26 -17.56 16.52 -16.63
C PRO A 26 -16.05 16.25 -16.60
N SER A 27 -15.64 15.23 -15.86
CA SER A 27 -14.24 14.78 -15.88
C SER A 27 -13.90 14.18 -17.24
N ARG A 28 -12.67 14.44 -17.73
CA ARG A 28 -12.14 13.87 -18.98
C ARG A 28 -10.90 13.03 -18.71
N GLN A 29 -10.71 11.96 -19.44
CA GLN A 29 -9.49 11.16 -19.40
C GLN A 29 -8.31 11.99 -19.93
N LEU A 30 -7.24 12.08 -19.15
CA LEU A 30 -6.01 12.76 -19.52
C LEU A 30 -4.99 11.78 -20.07
N THR A 31 -4.85 10.62 -19.44
CA THR A 31 -3.98 9.54 -19.91
C THR A 31 -4.47 8.18 -19.42
N LYS A 32 -4.01 7.12 -20.11
CA LYS A 32 -4.17 5.71 -19.74
C LYS A 32 -2.90 4.96 -20.15
N PHE A 33 -2.33 4.18 -19.22
CA PHE A 33 -1.14 3.37 -19.50
C PHE A 33 -1.08 2.14 -18.61
N LYS A 34 -0.19 1.20 -18.95
CA LYS A 34 0.01 -0.03 -18.19
C LYS A 34 0.90 0.23 -16.97
N PHE A 35 0.63 -0.50 -15.89
CA PHE A 35 1.51 -0.59 -14.73
C PHE A 35 2.02 -2.03 -14.55
N GLU A 36 3.11 -2.19 -13.80
CA GLU A 36 3.62 -3.47 -13.35
C GLU A 36 3.16 -3.72 -11.91
N GLN A 37 3.05 -5.00 -11.53
CA GLN A 37 2.71 -5.39 -10.17
C GLN A 37 3.91 -6.08 -9.52
N LEU A 38 4.26 -5.63 -8.33
CA LEU A 38 5.22 -6.28 -7.44
C LEU A 38 4.50 -7.24 -6.48
N THR A 39 5.25 -8.00 -5.69
CA THR A 39 4.70 -8.86 -4.63
C THR A 39 3.69 -8.11 -3.76
N GLY A 40 2.58 -8.77 -3.41
CA GLY A 40 1.47 -8.13 -2.68
C GLY A 40 0.62 -7.19 -3.54
N GLY A 41 0.80 -7.20 -4.88
CA GLY A 41 0.05 -6.40 -5.83
C GLY A 41 0.43 -4.92 -5.86
N VAL A 42 1.53 -4.52 -5.23
CA VAL A 42 2.01 -3.14 -5.23
C VAL A 42 2.24 -2.65 -6.65
N ILE A 43 1.71 -1.48 -6.97
CA ILE A 43 1.75 -0.90 -8.32
C ILE A 43 3.07 -0.17 -8.54
N LEU A 44 3.77 -0.53 -9.61
CA LEU A 44 4.96 0.13 -10.10
C LEU A 44 4.63 0.91 -11.37
N LEU A 45 4.86 2.22 -11.33
CA LEU A 45 4.68 3.13 -12.45
C LEU A 45 6.02 3.44 -13.10
N ARG A 46 6.02 3.54 -14.43
CA ARG A 46 7.14 4.04 -15.22
C ARG A 46 6.94 5.53 -15.48
N ALA A 47 7.91 6.34 -15.08
CA ALA A 47 7.83 7.80 -15.18
C ALA A 47 9.20 8.42 -15.47
N SER A 48 9.25 9.70 -15.80
CA SER A 48 10.50 10.46 -15.84
C SER A 48 10.39 11.75 -15.02
N PHE A 49 11.53 12.31 -14.68
CA PHE A 49 11.68 13.44 -13.77
C PHE A 49 12.34 14.62 -14.48
N ASP A 50 11.74 15.80 -14.40
CA ASP A 50 12.21 17.04 -15.02
C ASP A 50 12.58 16.87 -16.52
N SER A 51 13.79 17.24 -16.89
CA SER A 51 14.34 17.11 -18.26
C SER A 51 15.14 15.82 -18.48
N PHE A 52 15.25 14.97 -17.46
CA PHE A 52 15.95 13.69 -17.56
C PHE A 52 15.14 12.72 -18.42
N LYS A 53 15.82 11.98 -19.30
CA LYS A 53 15.18 11.09 -20.26
C LYS A 53 15.01 9.66 -19.73
N ASP A 54 15.64 9.36 -18.61
CA ASP A 54 15.62 8.03 -18.02
C ASP A 54 14.22 7.67 -17.56
N THR A 55 13.86 6.41 -17.73
CA THR A 55 12.63 5.86 -17.19
C THR A 55 12.88 5.36 -15.78
N LEU A 56 12.22 5.98 -14.84
CA LEU A 56 12.30 5.71 -13.40
C LEU A 56 11.12 4.88 -12.91
N ASN A 57 11.33 4.16 -11.81
CA ASN A 57 10.36 3.28 -11.17
C ASN A 57 9.76 3.96 -9.93
N PHE A 58 8.46 4.21 -9.94
CA PHE A 58 7.75 4.81 -8.83
C PHE A 58 6.69 3.87 -8.27
N ILE A 59 6.69 3.66 -6.96
CA ILE A 59 5.58 2.98 -6.28
C ILE A 59 4.39 3.93 -6.20
N PHE A 60 3.20 3.44 -6.58
CA PHE A 60 1.93 4.12 -6.34
C PHE A 60 1.45 3.82 -4.91
N ASP A 61 1.31 4.85 -4.09
CA ASP A 61 1.11 4.68 -2.66
C ASP A 61 0.09 5.68 -2.09
N THR A 62 -1.07 5.19 -1.69
CA THR A 62 -2.09 6.00 -1.00
C THR A 62 -1.73 6.26 0.47
N GLY A 63 -0.80 5.50 1.04
CA GLY A 63 -0.25 5.70 2.38
C GLY A 63 0.81 6.80 2.46
N SER A 64 1.25 7.35 1.31
CA SER A 64 2.23 8.43 1.25
C SER A 64 1.59 9.81 1.16
N GLY A 65 1.99 10.72 2.04
CA GLY A 65 1.52 12.11 2.10
C GLY A 65 2.08 13.03 1.01
N GLY A 66 2.99 12.56 0.15
CA GLY A 66 3.68 13.40 -0.81
C GLY A 66 4.05 12.69 -2.10
N ILE A 67 5.09 13.21 -2.74
CA ILE A 67 5.87 12.56 -3.80
C ILE A 67 7.32 12.61 -3.41
N SER A 68 8.08 11.59 -3.76
CA SER A 68 9.49 11.50 -3.38
C SER A 68 10.39 11.03 -4.50
N LEU A 69 11.67 11.32 -4.36
CA LEU A 69 12.74 10.80 -5.21
C LEU A 69 13.74 10.04 -4.33
N ASP A 70 14.26 8.94 -4.83
CA ASP A 70 15.32 8.20 -4.15
C ASP A 70 16.60 9.02 -4.03
N SER A 71 17.30 8.87 -2.91
CA SER A 71 18.53 9.61 -2.63
C SER A 71 19.65 9.27 -3.60
N THR A 72 19.77 8.02 -4.02
CA THR A 72 20.77 7.57 -5.01
C THR A 72 20.44 8.15 -6.37
N THR A 73 19.16 8.11 -6.79
CA THR A 73 18.70 8.73 -8.04
C THR A 73 18.93 10.25 -8.05
N ALA A 74 18.65 10.92 -6.93
CA ALA A 74 18.94 12.35 -6.79
C ALA A 74 20.44 12.65 -6.93
N GLN A 75 21.29 11.83 -6.32
CA GLN A 75 22.75 11.96 -6.41
C GLN A 75 23.26 11.73 -7.85
N GLU A 76 22.79 10.70 -8.54
CA GLU A 76 23.14 10.40 -9.93
C GLU A 76 22.78 11.56 -10.87
N TYR A 77 21.69 12.26 -10.59
CA TYR A 77 21.28 13.45 -11.34
C TYR A 77 21.94 14.76 -10.86
N GLY A 78 22.85 14.69 -9.90
CA GLY A 78 23.52 15.86 -9.34
C GLY A 78 22.58 16.82 -8.59
N LEU A 79 21.43 16.34 -8.13
CA LEU A 79 20.41 17.14 -7.47
C LEU A 79 20.72 17.26 -5.98
N LYS A 80 20.63 18.48 -5.46
CA LYS A 80 20.77 18.77 -4.03
C LYS A 80 19.44 19.27 -3.49
N GLY A 81 18.90 18.56 -2.51
CA GLY A 81 17.68 18.98 -1.82
C GLY A 81 17.93 20.13 -0.86
N GLU A 82 16.97 21.03 -0.74
CA GLU A 82 16.94 22.06 0.28
C GLU A 82 16.64 21.41 1.65
N PRO A 83 17.49 21.60 2.66
CA PRO A 83 17.25 21.06 3.99
C PRO A 83 15.91 21.53 4.58
N SER A 84 15.23 20.68 5.31
CA SER A 84 13.99 21.04 5.99
C SER A 84 13.92 20.47 7.40
N ASN A 85 13.10 21.09 8.25
CA ASN A 85 12.78 20.57 9.58
C ASN A 85 11.60 19.56 9.54
N LYS A 86 11.15 19.17 8.34
CA LYS A 86 10.08 18.20 8.19
C LYS A 86 10.62 16.79 8.32
N THR A 87 9.84 15.94 8.96
CA THR A 87 10.13 14.52 9.08
C THR A 87 9.10 13.70 8.33
N ILE A 88 9.54 12.58 7.80
CA ILE A 88 8.65 11.50 7.38
C ILE A 88 8.73 10.38 8.41
N ARG A 89 7.60 9.71 8.60
CA ARG A 89 7.48 8.60 9.54
C ARG A 89 7.14 7.35 8.76
N GLY A 90 7.95 6.33 8.92
CA GLY A 90 7.74 5.01 8.38
C GLY A 90 7.62 3.97 9.49
N ILE A 91 7.26 2.75 9.12
CA ILE A 91 7.00 1.65 10.06
C ILE A 91 8.18 1.34 10.97
N ALA A 92 9.41 1.54 10.49
CA ALA A 92 10.64 1.22 11.22
C ALA A 92 11.50 2.46 11.56
N GLY A 93 10.98 3.69 11.42
CA GLY A 93 11.73 4.87 11.80
C GLY A 93 11.15 6.21 11.40
N ILE A 94 11.80 7.26 11.91
CA ILE A 94 11.52 8.66 11.58
C ILE A 94 12.79 9.25 10.96
N ARG A 95 12.65 9.96 9.84
CA ARG A 95 13.77 10.57 9.12
C ARG A 95 13.48 12.02 8.77
N ASN A 96 14.49 12.89 8.88
CA ASN A 96 14.43 14.23 8.31
C ASN A 96 14.56 14.14 6.79
N VAL A 97 13.85 15.00 6.09
CA VAL A 97 13.87 15.04 4.62
C VAL A 97 14.30 16.41 4.10
N SER A 98 14.96 16.42 2.95
CA SER A 98 15.19 17.61 2.13
C SER A 98 14.22 17.61 0.96
N PHE A 99 14.01 18.78 0.33
CA PHE A 99 13.06 18.94 -0.76
C PHE A 99 13.72 19.43 -2.04
N LEU A 100 13.25 18.89 -3.15
CA LEU A 100 13.43 19.43 -4.50
C LEU A 100 12.14 20.15 -4.88
N ASN A 101 12.15 21.48 -4.84
CA ASN A 101 10.94 22.28 -5.02
C ASN A 101 10.66 22.53 -6.50
N ASN A 102 9.36 22.68 -6.83
CA ASN A 102 8.86 23.09 -8.14
C ASN A 102 9.37 22.23 -9.31
N ARG A 103 9.26 20.92 -9.19
CA ARG A 103 9.72 19.94 -10.19
C ARG A 103 8.57 19.44 -11.06
N LYS A 104 8.95 18.87 -12.22
CA LYS A 104 8.05 18.23 -13.16
C LYS A 104 8.12 16.71 -13.03
N PHE A 105 6.97 16.08 -13.14
CA PHE A 105 6.84 14.64 -13.16
C PHE A 105 6.08 14.22 -14.40
N HIS A 106 6.65 13.32 -15.19
CA HIS A 106 6.10 12.90 -16.46
C HIS A 106 5.66 11.45 -16.42
N LEU A 107 4.36 11.24 -16.42
CA LEU A 107 3.73 9.96 -16.69
C LEU A 107 3.49 9.83 -18.20
N PRO A 108 3.32 8.61 -18.76
CA PRO A 108 2.98 8.46 -20.17
C PRO A 108 1.77 9.33 -20.55
N GLY A 109 1.98 10.32 -21.42
CA GLY A 109 0.94 11.24 -21.88
C GLY A 109 0.44 12.30 -20.90
N LEU A 110 1.08 12.46 -19.71
CA LEU A 110 0.68 13.45 -18.71
C LEU A 110 1.91 14.06 -18.03
N THR A 111 2.06 15.37 -18.12
CA THR A 111 3.04 16.12 -17.34
C THR A 111 2.36 16.79 -16.16
N ILE A 112 2.96 16.67 -14.99
CA ILE A 112 2.50 17.24 -13.73
C ILE A 112 3.56 18.21 -13.22
N ASP A 113 3.22 19.49 -13.24
CA ASP A 113 4.12 20.56 -12.82
C ASP A 113 3.99 20.91 -11.34
N SER A 114 4.93 21.71 -10.85
CA SER A 114 4.91 22.31 -9.51
C SER A 114 4.74 21.29 -8.40
N LEU A 115 5.56 20.24 -8.45
CA LEU A 115 5.65 19.23 -7.41
C LEU A 115 6.89 19.47 -6.54
N ASN A 116 6.72 19.26 -5.23
CA ASN A 116 7.82 19.30 -4.28
C ASN A 116 8.13 17.86 -3.87
N PHE A 117 9.26 17.34 -4.37
CA PHE A 117 9.73 15.99 -4.07
C PHE A 117 10.54 16.03 -2.77
N HIS A 118 10.22 15.20 -1.83
CA HIS A 118 11.15 14.92 -0.74
C HIS A 118 12.13 13.83 -1.16
N ILE A 119 13.40 13.99 -0.73
CA ILE A 119 14.44 12.98 -0.97
C ILE A 119 14.43 12.00 0.18
N ASN A 120 14.39 10.72 -0.14
CA ASN A 120 14.46 9.63 0.84
C ASN A 120 15.26 8.45 0.28
N ASP A 121 15.86 7.65 1.16
CA ASP A 121 16.59 6.44 0.81
C ASP A 121 15.62 5.26 0.66
N TYR A 122 15.58 4.68 -0.52
CA TYR A 122 14.76 3.51 -0.87
C TYR A 122 15.60 2.25 -1.16
N SER A 123 16.86 2.20 -0.74
CA SER A 123 17.72 1.03 -0.87
C SER A 123 17.09 -0.24 -0.28
N ILE A 124 16.36 -0.08 0.84
CA ILE A 124 15.64 -1.18 1.47
C ILE A 124 14.53 -1.74 0.56
N LEU A 125 13.81 -0.90 -0.17
CA LEU A 125 12.78 -1.36 -1.11
C LEU A 125 13.39 -2.08 -2.31
N TYR A 126 14.58 -1.66 -2.75
CA TYR A 126 15.34 -2.40 -3.75
C TYR A 126 15.69 -3.81 -3.26
N ALA A 127 16.18 -3.91 -2.04
CA ALA A 127 16.46 -5.21 -1.44
C ALA A 127 15.21 -6.09 -1.34
N VAL A 128 14.07 -5.52 -0.95
CA VAL A 128 12.79 -6.24 -0.79
C VAL A 128 12.19 -6.71 -2.11
N TYR A 129 12.22 -5.85 -3.15
CA TYR A 129 11.55 -6.15 -4.42
C TYR A 129 12.49 -6.69 -5.51
N GLY A 130 13.80 -6.55 -5.37
CA GLY A 130 14.76 -6.91 -6.41
C GLY A 130 14.68 -6.03 -7.66
N VAL A 131 13.98 -4.89 -7.55
CA VAL A 131 13.82 -3.88 -8.60
C VAL A 131 14.10 -2.53 -7.99
N ARG A 132 14.93 -1.74 -8.66
CA ARG A 132 15.25 -0.38 -8.20
C ARG A 132 13.96 0.44 -8.10
N ILE A 133 13.78 1.10 -6.97
CA ILE A 133 12.67 2.03 -6.71
C ILE A 133 13.25 3.44 -6.65
N ASP A 134 12.89 4.27 -7.62
CA ASP A 134 13.40 5.63 -7.75
C ASP A 134 12.52 6.67 -7.03
N GLY A 135 11.33 6.26 -6.55
CA GLY A 135 10.48 7.14 -5.77
C GLY A 135 9.11 6.56 -5.44
N ILE A 136 8.30 7.38 -4.79
CA ILE A 136 6.93 7.05 -4.39
C ILE A 136 6.00 8.18 -4.85
N VAL A 137 4.87 7.81 -5.47
CA VAL A 137 3.81 8.71 -5.89
C VAL A 137 2.64 8.60 -4.90
N GLY A 138 2.41 9.67 -4.14
CA GLY A 138 1.33 9.73 -3.16
C GLY A 138 0.44 10.96 -3.32
N TYR A 139 -0.05 11.49 -2.19
CA TYR A 139 -1.06 12.54 -2.11
C TYR A 139 -0.79 13.75 -3.01
N SER A 140 0.44 14.22 -3.13
CA SER A 140 0.78 15.40 -3.95
C SER A 140 0.33 15.28 -5.41
N VAL A 141 0.25 14.06 -5.94
CA VAL A 141 -0.28 13.75 -7.28
C VAL A 141 -1.74 13.33 -7.19
N LEU A 142 -2.07 12.38 -6.29
CA LEU A 142 -3.40 11.77 -6.20
C LEU A 142 -4.49 12.78 -5.90
N SER A 143 -4.19 13.82 -5.14
CA SER A 143 -5.15 14.89 -4.82
C SER A 143 -5.51 15.78 -6.01
N ARG A 144 -4.74 15.74 -7.11
CA ARG A 144 -4.95 16.60 -8.28
C ARG A 144 -5.84 15.98 -9.34
N TYR A 145 -6.07 14.66 -9.28
CA TYR A 145 -6.73 13.88 -10.32
C TYR A 145 -7.75 12.90 -9.74
N ILE A 146 -8.68 12.46 -10.59
CA ILE A 146 -9.40 11.21 -10.35
C ILE A 146 -8.55 10.09 -10.97
N VAL A 147 -8.22 9.07 -10.18
CA VAL A 147 -7.39 7.96 -10.63
C VAL A 147 -8.22 6.69 -10.69
N LYS A 148 -8.24 6.03 -11.84
CA LYS A 148 -8.85 4.71 -12.01
C LYS A 148 -7.78 3.65 -12.18
N ILE A 149 -7.90 2.58 -11.42
CA ILE A 149 -6.97 1.45 -11.39
C ILE A 149 -7.74 0.20 -11.77
N ASP A 150 -7.33 -0.42 -12.84
CA ASP A 150 -7.88 -1.68 -13.35
C ASP A 150 -6.81 -2.78 -13.19
N TYR A 151 -6.96 -3.61 -12.18
CA TYR A 151 -6.05 -4.73 -11.92
C TYR A 151 -6.25 -5.89 -12.88
N ASP A 152 -7.46 -6.06 -13.47
CA ASP A 152 -7.73 -7.12 -14.44
C ASP A 152 -6.88 -6.94 -15.71
N SER A 153 -6.74 -5.68 -16.16
CA SER A 153 -5.97 -5.35 -17.36
C SER A 153 -4.61 -4.71 -17.08
N SER A 154 -4.27 -4.48 -15.80
CA SER A 154 -3.08 -3.77 -15.34
C SER A 154 -2.94 -2.38 -15.95
N HIS A 155 -4.04 -1.63 -16.00
CA HIS A 155 -4.05 -0.26 -16.50
C HIS A 155 -4.42 0.74 -15.40
N ILE A 156 -3.77 1.91 -15.47
CA ILE A 156 -4.09 3.07 -14.65
C ILE A 156 -4.50 4.23 -15.56
N GLU A 157 -5.51 4.98 -15.13
CA GLU A 157 -6.02 6.15 -15.86
C GLU A 157 -6.01 7.35 -14.93
N PHE A 158 -5.57 8.49 -15.44
CA PHE A 158 -5.69 9.78 -14.78
C PHE A 158 -6.73 10.63 -15.50
N TRP A 159 -7.66 11.17 -14.73
CA TRP A 159 -8.77 11.98 -15.21
C TRP A 159 -8.73 13.37 -14.56
N SER A 160 -9.17 14.39 -15.27
CA SER A 160 -9.35 15.73 -14.70
C SER A 160 -10.37 15.67 -13.55
N ARG A 161 -10.30 16.63 -12.63
CA ARG A 161 -11.35 16.87 -11.66
C ARG A 161 -12.68 17.14 -12.36
N GLY A 162 -13.80 16.90 -11.68
CA GLY A 162 -15.13 17.15 -12.19
C GLY A 162 -16.11 16.01 -11.92
N ALA A 163 -17.27 16.06 -12.57
CA ALA A 163 -18.28 15.03 -12.46
C ALA A 163 -17.81 13.73 -13.09
N ILE A 164 -17.89 12.62 -12.34
CA ILE A 164 -17.60 11.28 -12.82
C ILE A 164 -18.77 10.36 -12.52
N LYS A 165 -19.08 9.49 -13.50
CA LYS A 165 -20.06 8.42 -13.31
C LYS A 165 -19.34 7.16 -12.87
N TYR A 166 -19.72 6.64 -11.70
CA TYR A 166 -19.21 5.37 -11.22
C TYR A 166 -19.89 4.20 -11.99
N PRO A 167 -19.14 3.14 -12.35
CA PRO A 167 -19.71 1.97 -13.02
C PRO A 167 -20.71 1.24 -12.10
N ARG A 168 -21.55 0.38 -12.69
CA ARG A 168 -22.46 -0.48 -11.91
C ARG A 168 -21.69 -1.62 -11.23
N GLY A 169 -22.25 -2.17 -10.16
CA GLY A 169 -21.73 -3.38 -9.50
C GLY A 169 -20.66 -3.12 -8.45
N GLY A 170 -20.31 -1.86 -8.19
CA GLY A 170 -19.36 -1.49 -7.14
C GLY A 170 -20.02 -0.85 -5.91
N PHE A 171 -19.19 -0.44 -4.97
CA PHE A 171 -19.61 0.23 -3.73
C PHE A 171 -18.76 1.46 -3.46
N LEU A 172 -19.41 2.54 -3.06
CA LEU A 172 -18.78 3.81 -2.72
C LEU A 172 -18.43 3.85 -1.24
N LEU A 173 -17.14 3.91 -0.96
CA LEU A 173 -16.60 4.22 0.37
C LEU A 173 -16.45 5.74 0.50
N ARG A 174 -16.63 6.24 1.73
CA ARG A 174 -16.38 7.64 2.11
C ARG A 174 -15.37 7.69 3.25
N PRO A 175 -14.09 7.49 2.94
CA PRO A 175 -13.03 7.57 3.94
C PRO A 175 -12.86 9.01 4.45
N GLN A 176 -12.24 9.12 5.63
CA GLN A 176 -11.70 10.41 6.05
C GLN A 176 -10.40 10.64 5.28
N ILE A 177 -10.34 11.70 4.49
CA ILE A 177 -9.13 12.08 3.74
C ILE A 177 -8.74 13.50 4.13
N ASN A 178 -7.69 13.63 4.93
CA ASN A 178 -6.98 14.91 5.11
C ASN A 178 -5.78 14.94 4.14
N THR A 179 -4.94 13.93 4.20
CA THR A 179 -3.82 13.67 3.30
C THR A 179 -3.86 12.21 2.88
N ILE A 180 -3.89 11.31 3.85
CA ILE A 180 -3.91 9.85 3.65
C ILE A 180 -5.33 9.35 3.95
N PRO A 181 -5.89 8.44 3.12
CA PRO A 181 -7.23 7.93 3.34
C PRO A 181 -7.31 7.02 4.57
N VAL A 182 -8.27 7.26 5.43
CA VAL A 182 -8.59 6.46 6.60
C VAL A 182 -9.99 5.89 6.47
N GLN A 183 -10.11 4.57 6.45
CA GLN A 183 -11.37 3.86 6.25
C GLN A 183 -11.77 3.10 7.51
N THR A 184 -13.04 3.18 7.87
CA THR A 184 -13.61 2.33 8.92
C THR A 184 -13.87 0.94 8.36
N LEU A 185 -13.30 -0.07 9.01
CA LEU A 185 -13.49 -1.48 8.69
C LEU A 185 -14.09 -2.20 9.90
N ARG A 186 -14.78 -3.30 9.63
CA ARG A 186 -15.19 -4.26 10.65
C ARG A 186 -14.24 -5.45 10.61
N VAL A 187 -13.56 -5.71 11.70
CA VAL A 187 -12.71 -6.87 11.91
C VAL A 187 -13.34 -7.78 12.96
N ARG A 188 -13.23 -9.09 12.76
CA ARG A 188 -13.79 -10.08 13.68
C ARG A 188 -12.88 -11.28 13.82
N ASP A 189 -12.59 -11.63 15.05
CA ASP A 189 -12.02 -12.90 15.44
C ASP A 189 -12.73 -13.38 16.72
N GLU A 190 -12.12 -13.26 17.88
CA GLU A 190 -12.80 -13.53 19.18
C GLU A 190 -13.80 -12.42 19.47
N ALA A 191 -13.40 -11.17 19.35
CA ALA A 191 -14.27 -10.01 19.37
C ALA A 191 -14.63 -9.53 17.96
N THR A 192 -15.67 -8.68 17.87
CA THR A 192 -16.03 -7.93 16.66
C THR A 192 -15.82 -6.45 16.92
N VAL A 193 -15.00 -5.81 16.11
CA VAL A 193 -14.59 -4.43 16.30
C VAL A 193 -14.79 -3.64 15.00
N ASN A 194 -15.38 -2.44 15.10
CA ASN A 194 -15.34 -1.45 14.04
C ASN A 194 -14.27 -0.43 14.41
N ALA A 195 -13.24 -0.30 13.60
CA ALA A 195 -12.13 0.61 13.84
C ALA A 195 -11.65 1.26 12.55
N ARG A 196 -10.88 2.31 12.69
CA ARG A 196 -10.28 3.04 11.58
C ARG A 196 -8.93 2.45 11.22
N PHE A 197 -8.70 2.30 9.91
CA PHE A 197 -7.47 1.77 9.34
C PHE A 197 -7.00 2.66 8.21
N LEU A 198 -5.70 2.81 8.09
CA LEU A 198 -5.09 3.44 6.94
C LEU A 198 -5.40 2.61 5.68
N TYR A 199 -5.83 3.27 4.60
CA TYR A 199 -6.06 2.64 3.29
C TYR A 199 -4.79 2.76 2.45
N ASP A 200 -3.99 1.71 2.39
CA ASP A 200 -2.62 1.76 1.93
C ASP A 200 -2.36 0.81 0.75
N MET A 201 -2.34 1.36 -0.47
CA MET A 201 -2.03 0.60 -1.69
C MET A 201 -0.53 0.42 -1.92
N GLY A 202 0.33 1.10 -1.17
CA GLY A 202 1.78 0.90 -1.18
C GLY A 202 2.24 -0.27 -0.31
N ALA A 203 1.40 -0.75 0.63
CA ALA A 203 1.72 -1.86 1.51
C ALA A 203 1.34 -3.21 0.88
N GLY A 204 2.33 -4.00 0.47
CA GLY A 204 2.14 -5.31 -0.20
C GLY A 204 1.77 -6.45 0.76
N LEU A 205 0.82 -6.22 1.67
CA LEU A 205 0.32 -7.18 2.65
C LEU A 205 -1.22 -7.07 2.78
N ASN A 206 -1.84 -7.98 3.55
CA ASN A 206 -3.29 -7.95 3.75
C ASN A 206 -3.72 -6.86 4.75
N MET A 207 -3.33 -7.03 6.00
CA MET A 207 -3.58 -6.07 7.08
C MET A 207 -2.43 -6.08 8.07
N MET A 208 -2.19 -4.94 8.69
CA MET A 208 -1.27 -4.81 9.80
C MET A 208 -1.99 -4.15 10.97
N LEU A 209 -1.91 -4.76 12.15
CA LEU A 209 -2.60 -4.33 13.36
C LEU A 209 -1.58 -4.04 14.46
N SER A 210 -1.74 -2.93 15.17
CA SER A 210 -0.87 -2.64 16.31
C SER A 210 -1.19 -3.57 17.50
N THR A 211 -0.17 -3.90 18.27
CA THR A 211 -0.30 -4.71 19.48
C THR A 211 -1.25 -4.06 20.47
N ASP A 212 -1.22 -2.73 20.61
CA ASP A 212 -2.11 -2.01 21.51
C ASP A 212 -3.58 -2.13 21.08
N PHE A 213 -3.85 -1.97 19.78
CA PHE A 213 -5.21 -2.19 19.26
C PHE A 213 -5.73 -3.59 19.57
N ILE A 214 -4.89 -4.62 19.38
CA ILE A 214 -5.27 -6.01 19.65
C ILE A 214 -5.56 -6.24 21.12
N LYS A 215 -4.71 -5.72 22.02
CA LYS A 215 -4.88 -5.83 23.47
C LYS A 215 -6.17 -5.17 23.94
N ASP A 216 -6.37 -3.91 23.60
CA ASP A 216 -7.49 -3.10 24.09
C ASP A 216 -8.83 -3.59 23.53
N SER A 217 -8.86 -4.01 22.26
CA SER A 217 -10.07 -4.53 21.63
C SER A 217 -10.38 -5.99 21.96
N SER A 218 -9.45 -6.72 22.60
CA SER A 218 -9.54 -8.16 22.81
C SER A 218 -9.87 -8.93 21.51
N LEU A 219 -9.37 -8.45 20.38
CA LEU A 219 -9.70 -8.99 19.06
C LEU A 219 -9.25 -10.45 18.91
N LEU A 220 -8.04 -10.78 19.37
CA LEU A 220 -7.45 -12.11 19.26
C LEU A 220 -7.58 -12.89 20.56
N ASP A 221 -7.79 -14.21 20.43
CA ASP A 221 -7.65 -15.13 21.56
C ASP A 221 -6.21 -15.08 22.10
N LYS A 222 -6.05 -15.03 23.43
CA LYS A 222 -4.74 -15.01 24.11
C LYS A 222 -3.87 -16.24 23.79
N LYS A 223 -4.49 -17.37 23.43
CA LYS A 223 -3.81 -18.61 23.04
C LYS A 223 -3.54 -18.70 21.53
N ARG A 224 -3.87 -17.64 20.76
CA ARG A 224 -3.65 -17.63 19.32
C ARG A 224 -2.18 -17.82 19.01
N LYS A 225 -1.88 -18.77 18.14
CA LYS A 225 -0.52 -18.99 17.66
C LYS A 225 -0.10 -17.83 16.76
N LEU A 226 1.03 -17.24 17.09
CA LEU A 226 1.70 -16.20 16.35
C LEU A 226 2.97 -16.76 15.72
N TYR A 227 3.20 -16.45 14.46
CA TYR A 227 4.38 -16.88 13.70
C TYR A 227 5.30 -15.67 13.52
N ALA A 228 6.51 -15.76 14.01
CA ALA A 228 7.50 -14.70 13.88
C ALA A 228 7.85 -14.44 12.41
N LYS A 229 7.93 -13.19 12.04
CA LYS A 229 8.30 -12.73 10.70
C LYS A 229 8.99 -11.38 10.80
N GLU A 230 10.10 -11.21 10.09
CA GLU A 230 10.66 -9.89 9.83
C GLU A 230 9.96 -9.24 8.65
N ALA A 231 9.77 -7.96 8.70
CA ALA A 231 9.32 -7.15 7.57
C ALA A 231 10.15 -5.89 7.47
N GLU A 232 10.11 -5.29 6.31
CA GLU A 232 10.86 -4.09 6.00
C GLU A 232 9.96 -3.02 5.43
N GLY A 233 10.29 -1.79 5.75
CA GLY A 233 9.59 -0.64 5.26
C GLY A 233 10.42 0.62 5.44
N LEU A 234 9.79 1.76 5.23
CA LEU A 234 10.44 3.04 5.42
C LEU A 234 10.97 3.15 6.86
N GLY A 235 12.29 3.31 6.99
CA GLY A 235 12.97 3.38 8.29
C GLY A 235 13.84 2.16 8.59
N GLY A 236 13.61 1.00 7.97
CA GLY A 236 14.41 -0.21 8.18
C GLY A 236 13.57 -1.48 8.38
N LYS A 237 14.09 -2.37 9.20
CA LYS A 237 13.50 -3.66 9.57
C LYS A 237 12.64 -3.56 10.83
N ILE A 238 11.61 -4.39 10.91
CA ILE A 238 10.72 -4.51 12.06
C ILE A 238 10.31 -5.96 12.27
N ASP A 239 10.32 -6.39 13.53
CA ASP A 239 9.78 -7.69 13.92
C ASP A 239 8.25 -7.63 13.95
N MET A 240 7.63 -8.60 13.32
CA MET A 240 6.19 -8.77 13.30
C MET A 240 5.79 -10.21 13.61
N HIS A 241 4.52 -10.38 13.86
CA HIS A 241 3.94 -11.71 13.99
C HIS A 241 2.79 -11.89 13.02
N MET A 242 2.72 -13.05 12.40
CA MET A 242 1.67 -13.43 11.46
C MET A 242 0.66 -14.34 12.12
N THR A 243 -0.63 -14.10 11.86
CA THR A 243 -1.73 -14.99 12.25
C THR A 243 -2.92 -14.81 11.30
N VAL A 244 -4.04 -15.49 11.58
CA VAL A 244 -5.25 -15.42 10.74
C VAL A 244 -6.43 -15.00 11.60
N ILE A 245 -7.21 -14.00 11.15
CA ILE A 245 -8.48 -13.61 11.76
C ILE A 245 -9.67 -14.16 10.97
N ARG A 246 -10.81 -14.34 11.64
CA ARG A 246 -12.00 -14.95 11.04
C ARG A 246 -12.61 -14.15 9.91
N GLU A 247 -12.60 -12.78 10.03
CA GLU A 247 -13.31 -11.94 9.06
C GLU A 247 -12.79 -10.50 9.03
N VAL A 248 -12.71 -9.95 7.82
CA VAL A 248 -12.57 -8.51 7.55
C VAL A 248 -13.70 -8.08 6.62
N ARG A 249 -14.32 -6.92 6.90
CA ARG A 249 -15.32 -6.30 6.01
C ARG A 249 -14.91 -4.88 5.65
N ILE A 250 -15.00 -4.60 4.35
CA ILE A 250 -14.86 -3.27 3.78
C ILE A 250 -16.15 -2.95 2.99
N GLY A 251 -16.94 -2.00 3.49
CA GLY A 251 -18.28 -1.80 2.97
C GLY A 251 -19.13 -3.08 3.04
N PRO A 252 -19.78 -3.52 1.95
CA PRO A 252 -20.54 -4.76 1.89
C PRO A 252 -19.67 -6.01 1.71
N TYR A 253 -18.40 -5.83 1.32
CA TYR A 253 -17.51 -6.90 0.95
C TYR A 253 -16.93 -7.58 2.18
N ARG A 254 -16.89 -8.92 2.13
CA ARG A 254 -16.50 -9.77 3.26
C ARG A 254 -15.41 -10.72 2.84
N PHE A 255 -14.30 -10.68 3.56
CA PHE A 255 -13.19 -11.61 3.45
C PHE A 255 -13.15 -12.50 4.71
N ARG A 256 -12.95 -13.79 4.52
CA ARG A 256 -12.88 -14.77 5.62
C ARG A 256 -11.48 -15.32 5.73
N ARG A 257 -11.08 -15.67 6.99
CA ARG A 257 -9.80 -16.30 7.30
C ARG A 257 -8.65 -15.47 6.73
N VAL A 258 -8.61 -14.18 7.08
CA VAL A 258 -7.65 -13.22 6.54
C VAL A 258 -6.35 -13.28 7.31
N PRO A 259 -5.20 -13.51 6.68
CA PRO A 259 -3.90 -13.35 7.31
C PRO A 259 -3.68 -11.89 7.73
N ILE A 260 -3.13 -11.70 8.90
CA ILE A 260 -2.78 -10.39 9.43
C ILE A 260 -1.38 -10.40 10.01
N TYR A 261 -0.77 -9.23 10.05
CA TYR A 261 0.48 -8.97 10.74
C TYR A 261 0.23 -8.16 12.00
N VAL A 262 0.87 -8.55 13.09
CA VAL A 262 0.82 -7.85 14.38
C VAL A 262 2.18 -7.25 14.63
N PHE A 263 2.24 -5.97 14.97
CA PHE A 263 3.49 -5.24 15.18
C PHE A 263 3.41 -4.32 16.39
N ASP A 264 4.55 -4.06 17.00
CA ASP A 264 4.69 -3.06 18.04
C ASP A 264 4.91 -1.68 17.39
N ASP A 265 3.94 -0.76 17.56
CA ASP A 265 3.94 0.55 16.92
C ASP A 265 4.88 1.54 17.63
N THR A 266 6.15 1.20 17.69
CA THR A 266 7.21 1.96 18.39
C THR A 266 7.32 3.40 17.89
N TYR A 267 7.04 3.63 16.63
CA TYR A 267 7.14 4.96 16.00
C TYR A 267 5.81 5.68 15.89
N ASN A 268 4.76 5.15 16.52
CA ASN A 268 3.43 5.73 16.56
C ASN A 268 2.85 6.04 15.17
N ILE A 269 2.96 5.07 14.25
CA ILE A 269 2.42 5.17 12.89
C ILE A 269 0.89 5.24 12.93
N THR A 270 0.27 4.42 13.79
CA THR A 270 -1.18 4.35 13.91
C THR A 270 -1.74 5.52 14.72
N SER A 271 -0.88 6.23 15.48
CA SER A 271 -1.33 7.24 16.43
C SER A 271 -2.50 6.69 17.30
N TYR A 272 -2.35 5.44 17.75
CA TYR A 272 -3.37 4.76 18.53
C TYR A 272 -3.81 5.61 19.75
N PRO A 273 -5.10 5.71 20.06
CA PRO A 273 -6.23 4.91 19.54
C PRO A 273 -6.88 5.46 18.25
N TYR A 274 -6.24 6.35 17.49
CA TYR A 274 -6.83 6.92 16.28
C TYR A 274 -6.99 5.87 15.17
N LEU A 275 -5.98 5.05 14.91
CA LEU A 275 -6.03 3.92 13.96
C LEU A 275 -5.71 2.61 14.69
N GLY A 276 -6.37 1.52 14.29
CA GLY A 276 -6.02 0.16 14.72
C GLY A 276 -4.86 -0.46 13.93
N GLY A 277 -4.50 0.15 12.79
CA GLY A 277 -3.50 -0.35 11.88
C GLY A 277 -3.74 0.13 10.44
N LEU A 278 -3.39 -0.71 9.45
CA LEU A 278 -3.64 -0.46 8.04
C LEU A 278 -4.28 -1.66 7.33
N ILE A 279 -4.98 -1.38 6.22
CA ILE A 279 -5.37 -2.36 5.22
C ILE A 279 -4.48 -2.18 3.99
N GLY A 280 -3.83 -3.26 3.58
CA GLY A 280 -2.85 -3.27 2.52
C GLY A 280 -3.37 -3.79 1.18
N ASN A 281 -2.48 -3.76 0.23
CA ASN A 281 -2.83 -3.95 -1.17
C ASN A 281 -3.17 -5.40 -1.55
N ASP A 282 -2.77 -6.42 -0.78
CA ASP A 282 -3.22 -7.78 -1.09
C ASP A 282 -4.74 -7.98 -0.88
N ILE A 283 -5.40 -7.16 -0.07
CA ILE A 283 -6.86 -7.06 -0.05
C ILE A 283 -7.35 -6.08 -1.12
N LEU A 284 -6.71 -4.91 -1.26
CA LEU A 284 -7.21 -3.82 -2.09
C LEU A 284 -7.13 -4.12 -3.59
N ARG A 285 -6.11 -4.86 -4.05
CA ARG A 285 -5.95 -5.32 -5.44
C ARG A 285 -7.07 -6.27 -5.93
N ARG A 286 -7.91 -6.75 -5.03
CA ARG A 286 -9.09 -7.57 -5.34
C ARG A 286 -10.26 -6.75 -5.88
N PHE A 287 -10.04 -5.46 -6.05
CA PHE A 287 -10.98 -4.50 -6.63
C PHE A 287 -10.32 -3.71 -7.74
N ASN A 288 -11.08 -3.38 -8.76
CA ASN A 288 -10.79 -2.24 -9.60
C ASN A 288 -11.24 -0.99 -8.83
N VAL A 289 -10.36 0.02 -8.74
CA VAL A 289 -10.52 1.12 -7.79
C VAL A 289 -10.63 2.46 -8.53
N ILE A 290 -11.54 3.33 -8.07
CA ILE A 290 -11.55 4.74 -8.48
C ILE A 290 -11.32 5.60 -7.24
N LEU A 291 -10.23 6.35 -7.26
CA LEU A 291 -9.86 7.30 -6.21
C LEU A 291 -10.27 8.71 -6.64
N ASN A 292 -11.07 9.38 -5.83
CA ASN A 292 -11.44 10.78 -6.01
C ASN A 292 -11.23 11.53 -4.69
N TYR A 293 -10.04 12.09 -4.51
CA TYR A 293 -9.66 12.78 -3.28
C TYR A 293 -10.46 14.08 -3.06
N GLU A 294 -10.83 14.78 -4.14
CA GLU A 294 -11.62 16.00 -4.06
C GLU A 294 -12.99 15.75 -3.41
N LYS A 295 -13.65 14.65 -3.81
CA LYS A 295 -14.95 14.24 -3.25
C LYS A 295 -14.81 13.35 -2.01
N ARG A 296 -13.58 12.97 -1.63
CA ARG A 296 -13.29 11.99 -0.58
C ARG A 296 -13.98 10.66 -0.83
N ASP A 297 -14.01 10.24 -2.09
CA ASP A 297 -14.64 9.02 -2.54
C ASP A 297 -13.58 7.98 -2.92
N ILE A 298 -13.78 6.73 -2.50
CA ILE A 298 -13.09 5.55 -3.02
C ILE A 298 -14.18 4.59 -3.50
N TYR A 299 -14.21 4.33 -4.79
CA TYR A 299 -15.18 3.41 -5.37
C TYR A 299 -14.52 2.08 -5.70
N LEU A 300 -15.09 0.99 -5.18
CA LEU A 300 -14.56 -0.37 -5.29
C LEU A 300 -15.47 -1.22 -6.17
N VAL A 301 -14.92 -1.84 -7.20
CA VAL A 301 -15.61 -2.84 -8.03
C VAL A 301 -14.86 -4.17 -7.88
N PRO A 302 -15.49 -5.25 -7.36
CA PRO A 302 -14.85 -6.55 -7.33
C PRO A 302 -14.34 -6.96 -8.71
N ASN A 303 -13.10 -7.42 -8.78
CA ASN A 303 -12.45 -7.86 -10.01
C ASN A 303 -12.25 -9.38 -10.03
N THR A 304 -11.54 -9.92 -11.02
CA THR A 304 -11.27 -11.36 -11.16
C THR A 304 -10.48 -11.95 -9.99
N HIS A 305 -9.70 -11.12 -9.28
CA HIS A 305 -8.91 -11.51 -8.10
C HIS A 305 -9.73 -11.55 -6.80
N PHE A 306 -11.00 -11.10 -6.80
CA PHE A 306 -11.81 -10.96 -5.58
C PHE A 306 -11.95 -12.25 -4.80
N GLY A 307 -12.09 -13.38 -5.48
CA GLY A 307 -12.24 -14.71 -4.88
C GLY A 307 -10.95 -15.48 -4.67
N GLU A 308 -9.78 -14.92 -4.97
CA GLU A 308 -8.50 -15.61 -4.78
C GLU A 308 -8.26 -15.99 -3.32
N ALA A 309 -7.59 -17.11 -3.10
CA ALA A 309 -7.11 -17.48 -1.78
C ALA A 309 -6.06 -16.46 -1.30
N PHE A 310 -5.98 -16.28 0.01
CA PHE A 310 -4.87 -15.55 0.63
C PHE A 310 -3.63 -16.44 0.70
N ASP A 311 -2.47 -15.80 0.81
CA ASP A 311 -1.23 -16.50 1.13
C ASP A 311 -1.21 -16.92 2.61
N TYR A 312 -1.32 -18.22 2.84
CA TYR A 312 -1.23 -18.83 4.18
C TYR A 312 0.10 -19.52 4.42
N SER A 313 1.07 -19.30 3.55
CA SER A 313 2.38 -19.94 3.62
C SER A 313 3.21 -19.36 4.77
N TYR A 314 4.02 -20.19 5.38
CA TYR A 314 5.00 -19.81 6.36
C TYR A 314 6.27 -20.66 6.23
N SER A 315 7.33 -20.04 5.82
CA SER A 315 8.67 -20.63 5.78
C SER A 315 9.55 -20.17 6.94
N GLY A 316 9.33 -18.96 7.44
CA GLY A 316 10.23 -18.25 8.35
C GLY A 316 11.51 -17.81 7.67
N LEU A 317 11.50 -17.69 6.35
CA LEU A 317 12.62 -17.29 5.51
C LEU A 317 12.32 -15.93 4.88
N GLU A 318 13.20 -14.96 5.05
CA GLU A 318 13.17 -13.71 4.31
C GLU A 318 14.32 -13.65 3.29
N LEU A 319 13.99 -13.24 2.07
CA LEU A 319 14.93 -13.14 0.95
C LEU A 319 15.08 -11.69 0.51
N TYR A 320 16.33 -11.27 0.31
CA TYR A 320 16.67 -9.93 -0.14
C TYR A 320 17.59 -9.96 -1.35
N PHE A 321 17.47 -8.95 -2.19
CA PHE A 321 18.38 -8.73 -3.31
C PHE A 321 19.43 -7.70 -2.90
N ILE A 322 20.64 -8.15 -2.68
CA ILE A 322 21.77 -7.34 -2.19
C ILE A 322 22.98 -7.61 -3.09
N ASP A 323 23.62 -6.56 -3.59
CA ASP A 323 24.82 -6.63 -4.43
C ASP A 323 24.70 -7.63 -5.60
N GLY A 324 23.55 -7.62 -6.29
CA GLY A 324 23.28 -8.46 -7.44
C GLY A 324 23.01 -9.94 -7.12
N ARG A 325 22.78 -10.28 -5.83
CA ARG A 325 22.54 -11.65 -5.36
C ARG A 325 21.29 -11.72 -4.50
N ILE A 326 20.65 -12.87 -4.49
CA ILE A 326 19.55 -13.14 -3.58
C ILE A 326 20.12 -13.81 -2.33
N LEU A 327 19.95 -13.14 -1.21
CA LEU A 327 20.47 -13.56 0.08
C LEU A 327 19.34 -13.96 1.03
N VAL A 328 19.61 -14.91 1.91
CA VAL A 328 18.81 -15.14 3.10
C VAL A 328 19.12 -14.01 4.09
N GLY A 329 18.18 -13.13 4.33
CA GLY A 329 18.36 -11.97 5.22
C GLY A 329 17.83 -12.19 6.62
N ASP A 330 16.89 -13.15 6.80
CA ASP A 330 16.43 -13.58 8.13
C ASP A 330 15.95 -15.02 8.11
N VAL A 331 16.17 -15.71 9.21
CA VAL A 331 15.65 -17.06 9.50
C VAL A 331 14.98 -17.07 10.87
N ALA A 332 13.66 -17.03 10.88
CA ALA A 332 12.89 -17.00 12.12
C ALA A 332 13.14 -18.26 12.97
N LYS A 333 13.32 -18.07 14.28
CA LYS A 333 13.49 -19.19 15.23
C LYS A 333 12.28 -20.13 15.23
N ASN A 334 12.53 -21.42 15.37
CA ASN A 334 11.52 -22.51 15.36
C ASN A 334 10.71 -22.56 14.06
N SER A 335 11.26 -22.04 12.97
CA SER A 335 10.64 -22.03 11.65
C SER A 335 11.03 -23.25 10.81
N PRO A 336 10.32 -23.52 9.69
CA PRO A 336 10.76 -24.49 8.69
C PRO A 336 12.14 -24.22 8.09
N ALA A 337 12.48 -22.93 7.90
CA ALA A 337 13.79 -22.54 7.35
C ALA A 337 14.94 -22.89 8.32
N GLU A 338 14.79 -22.57 9.60
CA GLU A 338 15.77 -22.98 10.61
C GLU A 338 15.88 -24.51 10.73
N ALA A 339 14.73 -25.20 10.73
CA ALA A 339 14.67 -26.66 10.85
C ALA A 339 15.35 -27.39 9.68
N CYS A 340 15.40 -26.81 8.48
CA CYS A 340 16.13 -27.40 7.35
C CYS A 340 17.61 -26.95 7.30
N GLY A 341 18.07 -26.09 8.19
CA GLY A 341 19.47 -25.69 8.33
C GLY A 341 19.89 -24.47 7.51
N LEU A 342 18.94 -23.66 7.02
CA LEU A 342 19.23 -22.35 6.44
C LEU A 342 19.70 -21.37 7.50
N ILE A 343 20.58 -20.45 7.13
CA ILE A 343 21.10 -19.41 8.00
C ILE A 343 21.15 -18.07 7.25
N GLU A 344 21.16 -16.98 8.00
CA GLU A 344 21.40 -15.65 7.44
C GLU A 344 22.73 -15.58 6.69
N GLY A 345 22.77 -14.87 5.56
CA GLY A 345 23.93 -14.74 4.69
C GLY A 345 24.06 -15.85 3.63
N ASP A 346 23.25 -16.88 3.66
CA ASP A 346 23.19 -17.88 2.57
C ASP A 346 22.83 -17.21 1.24
N VAL A 347 23.55 -17.50 0.16
CA VAL A 347 23.22 -17.02 -1.18
C VAL A 347 22.30 -18.03 -1.87
N VAL A 348 21.09 -17.60 -2.25
CA VAL A 348 20.12 -18.45 -2.94
C VAL A 348 20.44 -18.47 -4.43
N VAL A 349 20.98 -19.58 -4.90
CA VAL A 349 21.35 -19.80 -6.32
C VAL A 349 20.14 -20.24 -7.13
N ALA A 350 19.29 -21.10 -6.57
CA ALA A 350 18.08 -21.57 -7.24
C ALA A 350 17.00 -21.97 -6.23
N VAL A 351 15.76 -21.84 -6.65
CA VAL A 351 14.57 -22.39 -5.99
C VAL A 351 13.93 -23.40 -6.94
N ASN A 352 13.86 -24.68 -6.53
CA ASN A 352 13.53 -25.80 -7.40
C ASN A 352 14.49 -25.86 -8.61
N LYS A 353 13.97 -25.79 -9.83
CA LYS A 353 14.78 -25.76 -11.08
C LYS A 353 14.88 -24.34 -11.65
N ASN A 354 14.50 -23.33 -10.90
CA ASN A 354 14.54 -21.94 -11.34
C ASN A 354 15.87 -21.29 -10.92
N PHE A 355 16.71 -20.96 -11.90
CA PHE A 355 18.00 -20.29 -11.77
C PHE A 355 17.95 -18.82 -12.25
N SER A 356 16.78 -18.23 -12.41
CA SER A 356 16.62 -16.91 -13.03
C SER A 356 17.23 -15.75 -12.22
N GLN A 357 17.59 -15.97 -10.96
CA GLN A 357 18.01 -14.92 -10.01
C GLN A 357 16.96 -13.78 -9.90
N ASN A 358 15.68 -14.13 -10.07
CA ASN A 358 14.57 -13.21 -9.94
C ASN A 358 13.93 -13.36 -8.57
N LEU A 359 14.14 -12.34 -7.71
CA LEU A 359 13.65 -12.34 -6.33
C LEU A 359 12.12 -12.51 -6.27
N GLN A 360 11.36 -11.85 -7.18
CA GLN A 360 9.90 -11.94 -7.20
C GLN A 360 9.44 -13.37 -7.48
N GLN A 361 10.09 -14.06 -8.40
CA GLN A 361 9.79 -15.48 -8.71
C GLN A 361 10.15 -16.40 -7.54
N TYR A 362 11.24 -16.13 -6.83
CA TYR A 362 11.62 -16.92 -5.67
C TYR A 362 10.66 -16.70 -4.50
N LYS A 363 10.26 -15.44 -4.24
CA LYS A 363 9.23 -15.13 -3.27
C LYS A 363 7.89 -15.78 -3.61
N ALA A 364 7.48 -15.75 -4.88
CA ALA A 364 6.27 -16.43 -5.35
C ALA A 364 6.32 -17.95 -5.13
N ALA A 365 7.46 -18.59 -5.34
CA ALA A 365 7.61 -20.04 -5.13
C ALA A 365 7.39 -20.45 -3.68
N ILE A 366 7.77 -19.63 -2.69
CA ILE A 366 7.57 -19.91 -1.27
C ILE A 366 6.17 -19.54 -0.74
N GLN A 367 5.28 -19.01 -1.59
CA GLN A 367 3.92 -18.63 -1.21
C GLN A 367 2.90 -19.78 -1.25
N THR A 368 3.30 -20.98 -1.64
CA THR A 368 2.39 -22.13 -1.68
C THR A 368 2.55 -23.00 -0.42
N PRO A 369 1.55 -23.05 0.47
CA PRO A 369 1.65 -23.83 1.70
C PRO A 369 1.71 -25.33 1.44
N ASN A 370 2.35 -26.05 2.34
CA ASN A 370 2.55 -27.52 2.31
C ASN A 370 3.39 -28.04 1.16
N GLN A 371 4.05 -27.19 0.38
CA GLN A 371 5.03 -27.60 -0.62
C GLN A 371 6.40 -27.90 0.00
N ARG A 372 7.14 -28.79 -0.68
CA ARG A 372 8.58 -28.97 -0.47
C ARG A 372 9.31 -28.26 -1.58
N LEU A 373 10.20 -27.37 -1.23
CA LEU A 373 11.03 -26.61 -2.17
C LEU A 373 12.48 -27.04 -2.01
N LYS A 374 13.12 -27.37 -3.13
CA LYS A 374 14.56 -27.59 -3.19
C LYS A 374 15.25 -26.26 -3.37
N LEU A 375 16.11 -25.89 -2.46
CA LEU A 375 16.92 -24.69 -2.51
C LEU A 375 18.37 -25.08 -2.79
N ILE A 376 18.97 -24.48 -3.81
CA ILE A 376 20.42 -24.55 -4.03
C ILE A 376 21.01 -23.28 -3.42
N ILE A 377 21.85 -23.46 -2.43
CA ILE A 377 22.44 -22.40 -1.63
C ILE A 377 23.95 -22.44 -1.82
N GLN A 378 24.57 -21.25 -1.98
CA GLN A 378 26.01 -21.12 -1.87
C GLN A 378 26.34 -20.60 -0.46
N ARG A 379 27.11 -21.40 0.29
CA ARG A 379 27.58 -21.09 1.65
C ARG A 379 29.08 -21.32 1.70
N ASN A 380 29.87 -20.29 2.05
CA ASN A 380 31.34 -20.35 2.10
C ASN A 380 31.98 -20.84 0.78
N GLY A 381 31.41 -20.46 -0.38
CA GLY A 381 31.88 -20.86 -1.70
C GLY A 381 31.40 -22.23 -2.17
N GLU A 382 30.81 -23.06 -1.32
CA GLU A 382 30.28 -24.37 -1.64
C GLU A 382 28.78 -24.35 -1.96
N LEU A 383 28.36 -25.13 -2.93
CA LEU A 383 26.95 -25.36 -3.22
C LEU A 383 26.39 -26.47 -2.33
N LYS A 384 25.25 -26.19 -1.71
CA LYS A 384 24.53 -27.12 -0.82
C LYS A 384 23.05 -27.15 -1.22
N GLU A 385 22.42 -28.32 -1.12
CA GLU A 385 20.99 -28.50 -1.35
C GLU A 385 20.24 -28.58 -0.03
N PHE A 386 19.12 -27.86 0.07
CA PHE A 386 18.23 -27.84 1.23
C PHE A 386 16.80 -28.13 0.82
N ASP A 387 16.09 -28.94 1.60
CA ASP A 387 14.67 -29.21 1.42
C ASP A 387 13.85 -28.38 2.42
N LEU A 388 13.26 -27.32 1.93
CA LEU A 388 12.38 -26.43 2.73
C LEU A 388 10.93 -26.89 2.62
N LYS A 389 10.31 -27.26 3.73
CA LYS A 389 8.87 -27.56 3.80
C LYS A 389 8.11 -26.33 4.28
N VAL A 390 7.40 -25.66 3.37
CA VAL A 390 6.54 -24.52 3.71
C VAL A 390 5.33 -24.98 4.49
N LYS A 391 5.06 -24.38 5.66
CA LYS A 391 3.89 -24.68 6.49
C LYS A 391 2.70 -23.82 6.08
N SER A 392 1.48 -24.30 6.41
CA SER A 392 0.28 -23.44 6.44
C SER A 392 0.12 -22.84 7.84
N ILE A 393 -0.32 -21.57 7.91
CA ILE A 393 -0.70 -20.91 9.16
C ILE A 393 -2.19 -21.05 9.48
N LEU A 394 -2.97 -21.75 8.64
CA LEU A 394 -4.37 -22.06 8.85
C LEU A 394 -4.55 -23.20 9.85
#